data_524aecb7714a234286f3917160ca4b9d
#
_entry.id   524aecb7714a234286f3917160ca4b9d
#
_cell.length_a   1.000
_cell.length_b   1.000
_cell.length_c   1.000
_cell.angle_alpha   90.00
_cell.angle_beta   90.00
_cell.angle_gamma   90.00
#
_symmetry.space_group_name_H-M   'P 1'
#
loop_
_entity.id
_entity.type
_entity.pdbx_description
1 polymer ?
#
loop_
_entity_poly.entity_id
_entity_poly.type
_entity_poly.pdbx_seq_one_letter_code
_entity_poly.pdbx_strand_id
1 'polypeptide(L)'
;MHTSRYSACSIATPQRICELAVQRGLDAIVFTEHQVQWLKPELGQLRGANPELRIYSGVEVSLAEGYDVVVICENQSLHFPFAIKFKELLEELSYLRSPYFTFVAHPFRYHSARPSELEMILSQVDGIELNSVNILRGQAHKKKDKFLPLNTRAYLQAQEEYGLIPLFNSDAHADYSVGAIANFVDWSALPKDELQLAK
;
A
#
# COMPACT_ATOMS: atom_id res chain seq x y z
N MET A 1 2.34 1.72 4.34
CA MET A 1 2.49 2.05 5.78
C MET A 1 1.97 3.45 6.03
N HIS A 2 1.30 3.66 7.16
CA HIS A 2 0.71 4.94 7.55
C HIS A 2 1.48 5.56 8.71
N THR A 3 1.55 6.89 8.77
CA THR A 3 2.21 7.61 9.85
C THR A 3 1.24 8.55 10.55
N SER A 4 1.54 8.89 11.82
CA SER A 4 0.79 9.92 12.56
C SER A 4 0.95 11.33 11.98
N ARG A 5 1.80 11.51 10.96
CA ARG A 5 2.00 12.80 10.29
C ARG A 5 0.82 13.17 9.39
N TYR A 6 0.30 12.18 8.63
CA TYR A 6 -0.73 12.41 7.61
C TYR A 6 -1.97 11.53 7.79
N SER A 7 -1.87 10.41 8.50
CA SER A 7 -2.96 9.46 8.69
C SER A 7 -3.40 9.38 10.14
N ALA A 8 -4.59 9.89 10.47
CA ALA A 8 -5.13 9.89 11.83
C ALA A 8 -5.34 8.47 12.42
N CYS A 9 -5.37 7.44 11.58
CA CYS A 9 -5.49 6.04 12.00
C CYS A 9 -4.16 5.45 12.53
N SER A 10 -3.02 6.13 12.30
CA SER A 10 -1.69 5.69 12.76
C SER A 10 -1.24 6.43 14.02
N ILE A 11 -0.64 5.67 14.94
CA ILE A 11 0.01 6.22 16.15
C ILE A 11 1.54 6.26 16.04
N ALA A 12 2.10 5.65 14.99
CA ALA A 12 3.53 5.60 14.78
C ALA A 12 4.04 6.86 14.07
N THR A 13 5.10 7.47 14.61
CA THR A 13 5.74 8.59 13.96
C THR A 13 6.60 8.12 12.77
N PRO A 14 6.82 8.97 11.74
CA PRO A 14 7.67 8.62 10.62
C PRO A 14 9.07 8.15 11.03
N GLN A 15 9.71 8.86 11.96
CA GLN A 15 11.03 8.53 12.48
C GLN A 15 11.03 7.16 13.15
N ARG A 16 10.02 6.88 13.97
CA ARG A 16 9.89 5.60 14.65
C ARG A 16 9.70 4.44 13.69
N ILE A 17 8.96 4.64 12.60
CA ILE A 17 8.80 3.61 11.55
C ILE A 17 10.14 3.35 10.87
N CYS A 18 10.92 4.38 10.53
CA CYS A 18 12.24 4.23 9.93
C CYS A 18 13.20 3.46 10.85
N GLU A 19 13.28 3.83 12.15
CA GLU A 19 14.09 3.12 13.14
C GLU A 19 13.73 1.63 13.21
N LEU A 20 12.44 1.32 13.29
CA LEU A 20 11.96 -0.06 13.36
C LEU A 20 12.20 -0.82 12.06
N ALA A 21 12.07 -0.18 10.90
CA ALA A 21 12.38 -0.77 9.61
C ALA A 21 13.84 -1.23 9.56
N VAL A 22 14.76 -0.35 9.91
CA VAL A 22 16.20 -0.67 9.99
C VAL A 22 16.47 -1.78 11.00
N GLN A 23 15.93 -1.68 12.22
CA GLN A 23 16.09 -2.70 13.27
C GLN A 23 15.57 -4.07 12.86
N ARG A 24 14.59 -4.14 11.95
CA ARG A 24 13.99 -5.37 11.44
C ARG A 24 14.58 -5.85 10.12
N GLY A 25 15.64 -5.19 9.65
CA GLY A 25 16.39 -5.57 8.46
C GLY A 25 15.65 -5.33 7.15
N LEU A 26 14.77 -4.31 7.11
CA LEU A 26 14.15 -3.88 5.86
C LEU A 26 15.10 -2.96 5.10
N ASP A 27 15.29 -3.22 3.81
CA ASP A 27 16.08 -2.38 2.92
C ASP A 27 15.30 -1.17 2.41
N ALA A 28 13.96 -1.29 2.35
CA ALA A 28 13.08 -0.26 1.83
C ALA A 28 11.70 -0.24 2.51
N ILE A 29 11.08 0.93 2.55
CA ILE A 29 9.68 1.12 2.95
C ILE A 29 8.95 2.05 2.00
N VAL A 30 7.63 1.89 1.91
CA VAL A 30 6.74 2.80 1.19
C VAL A 30 5.72 3.38 2.17
N PHE A 31 5.71 4.69 2.33
CA PHE A 31 4.61 5.39 3.00
C PHE A 31 3.45 5.56 2.03
N THR A 32 2.26 5.16 2.45
CA THR A 32 1.03 5.20 1.65
C THR A 32 -0.08 5.83 2.48
N GLU A 33 0.08 7.13 2.75
CA GLU A 33 -0.88 7.85 3.57
C GLU A 33 -2.25 7.93 2.90
N HIS A 34 -3.30 8.06 3.68
CA HIS A 34 -4.65 8.22 3.14
C HIS A 34 -4.79 9.54 2.39
N GLN A 35 -5.21 9.47 1.13
CA GLN A 35 -5.55 10.57 0.22
C GLN A 35 -4.42 11.54 -0.11
N VAL A 36 -3.25 11.43 0.52
CA VAL A 36 -2.16 12.37 0.32
C VAL A 36 -0.81 11.67 0.13
N GLN A 37 -0.05 12.12 -0.84
CA GLN A 37 1.36 11.76 -0.98
C GLN A 37 2.22 12.73 -0.17
N TRP A 38 3.31 12.23 0.40
CA TRP A 38 4.23 13.03 1.20
C TRP A 38 4.76 14.25 0.43
N LEU A 39 4.89 15.40 1.09
CA LEU A 39 5.55 16.55 0.50
C LEU A 39 7.03 16.24 0.23
N LYS A 40 7.52 16.58 -0.97
CA LYS A 40 8.91 16.31 -1.39
C LYS A 40 9.97 16.79 -0.39
N PRO A 41 9.88 18.01 0.17
CA PRO A 41 10.88 18.48 1.13
C PRO A 41 10.90 17.68 2.43
N GLU A 42 9.73 17.30 2.96
CA GLU A 42 9.62 16.51 4.19
C GLU A 42 10.17 15.10 3.99
N LEU A 43 9.80 14.47 2.87
CA LEU A 43 10.32 13.15 2.51
C LEU A 43 11.84 13.18 2.29
N GLY A 44 12.36 14.27 1.70
CA GLY A 44 13.79 14.50 1.52
C GLY A 44 14.55 14.63 2.85
N GLN A 45 13.97 15.31 3.83
CA GLN A 45 14.54 15.40 5.18
C GLN A 45 14.58 14.02 5.86
N LEU A 46 13.49 13.25 5.75
CA LEU A 46 13.42 11.91 6.33
C LEU A 46 14.43 10.94 5.69
N ARG A 47 14.60 11.00 4.36
CA ARG A 47 15.62 10.24 3.62
C ARG A 47 17.04 10.64 4.06
N GLY A 48 17.30 11.91 4.21
CA GLY A 48 18.60 12.42 4.68
C GLY A 48 18.96 11.97 6.11
N ALA A 49 17.95 11.79 6.96
CA ALA A 49 18.12 11.31 8.33
C ALA A 49 18.29 9.78 8.43
N ASN A 50 17.93 9.02 7.37
CA ASN A 50 17.99 7.56 7.35
C ASN A 50 18.66 7.05 6.04
N PRO A 51 19.95 7.33 5.84
CA PRO A 51 20.63 7.03 4.57
C PRO A 51 20.75 5.52 4.26
N GLU A 52 20.64 4.67 5.27
CA GLU A 52 20.67 3.21 5.15
C GLU A 52 19.34 2.61 4.67
N LEU A 53 18.24 3.37 4.71
CA LEU A 53 16.91 2.92 4.37
C LEU A 53 16.40 3.63 3.10
N ARG A 54 15.94 2.87 2.12
CA ARG A 54 15.18 3.45 0.99
C ARG A 54 13.76 3.77 1.43
N ILE A 55 13.36 5.02 1.26
CA ILE A 55 12.04 5.50 1.66
C ILE A 55 11.31 6.02 0.43
N TYR A 56 10.17 5.43 0.11
CA TYR A 56 9.31 5.82 -1.00
C TYR A 56 7.97 6.36 -0.47
N SER A 57 7.27 7.08 -1.33
CA SER A 57 5.94 7.62 -1.04
C SER A 57 4.96 7.26 -2.15
N GLY A 58 3.90 6.56 -1.80
CA GLY A 58 2.68 6.41 -2.57
C GLY A 58 1.53 7.10 -1.86
N VAL A 59 0.31 6.78 -2.25
CA VAL A 59 -0.92 7.25 -1.62
C VAL A 59 -1.96 6.14 -1.60
N GLU A 60 -2.65 5.94 -0.49
CA GLU A 60 -3.80 5.06 -0.39
C GLU A 60 -5.08 5.88 -0.56
N VAL A 61 -5.80 5.61 -1.64
CA VAL A 61 -6.99 6.36 -2.05
C VAL A 61 -8.24 5.57 -1.68
N SER A 62 -9.02 6.08 -0.73
CA SER A 62 -10.32 5.50 -0.37
C SER A 62 -11.37 5.91 -1.39
N LEU A 63 -11.96 4.91 -2.05
CA LEU A 63 -12.91 5.09 -3.14
C LEU A 63 -14.36 5.17 -2.64
N ALA A 64 -15.21 5.81 -3.43
CA ALA A 64 -16.67 5.84 -3.21
C ALA A 64 -17.30 4.45 -3.27
N GLU A 65 -16.68 3.53 -4.00
CA GLU A 65 -17.06 2.12 -4.13
C GLU A 65 -16.77 1.29 -2.86
N GLY A 66 -16.13 1.89 -1.83
CA GLY A 66 -15.84 1.24 -0.55
C GLY A 66 -14.60 0.36 -0.56
N TYR A 67 -13.68 0.60 -1.48
CA TYR A 67 -12.38 -0.07 -1.59
C TYR A 67 -11.26 0.97 -1.52
N ASP A 68 -10.06 0.49 -1.18
CA ASP A 68 -8.87 1.31 -1.16
C ASP A 68 -7.93 0.88 -2.30
N VAL A 69 -7.42 1.86 -3.05
CA VAL A 69 -6.43 1.66 -4.12
C VAL A 69 -5.17 2.43 -3.76
N VAL A 70 -4.05 1.71 -3.74
CA VAL A 70 -2.74 2.36 -3.55
C VAL A 70 -2.18 2.74 -4.91
N VAL A 71 -1.69 3.96 -5.01
CA VAL A 71 -1.00 4.51 -6.17
C VAL A 71 0.45 4.78 -5.81
N ILE A 72 1.37 4.20 -6.57
CA ILE A 72 2.81 4.48 -6.50
C ILE A 72 3.19 5.14 -7.83
N CYS A 73 3.69 6.36 -7.76
CA CYS A 73 4.15 7.13 -8.90
C CYS A 73 5.25 8.10 -8.46
N GLU A 74 5.89 8.76 -9.41
CA GLU A 74 6.79 9.87 -9.09
C GLU A 74 6.14 10.82 -8.08
N ASN A 75 6.86 11.17 -7.02
CA ASN A 75 6.31 12.03 -5.99
C ASN A 75 6.03 13.43 -6.56
N GLN A 76 4.75 13.76 -6.67
CA GLN A 76 4.24 15.05 -7.11
C GLN A 76 3.43 15.76 -6.01
N SER A 77 3.49 15.23 -4.77
CA SER A 77 2.69 15.70 -3.62
C SER A 77 1.18 15.63 -3.92
N LEU A 78 0.75 14.51 -4.50
CA LEU A 78 -0.64 14.28 -4.88
C LEU A 78 -1.57 14.37 -3.68
N HIS A 79 -2.76 14.84 -3.95
CA HIS A 79 -3.86 14.86 -2.98
C HIS A 79 -5.17 14.52 -3.69
N PHE A 80 -5.86 13.48 -3.21
CA PHE A 80 -7.15 13.05 -3.74
C PHE A 80 -8.29 13.36 -2.76
N PRO A 81 -9.49 13.70 -3.25
CA PRO A 81 -10.67 13.81 -2.40
C PRO A 81 -10.99 12.48 -1.71
N PHE A 82 -11.52 12.54 -0.50
CA PHE A 82 -12.08 11.35 0.15
C PHE A 82 -13.30 10.85 -0.62
N ALA A 83 -13.43 9.52 -0.77
CA ALA A 83 -14.49 8.87 -1.53
C ALA A 83 -14.58 9.35 -3.00
N ILE A 84 -13.44 9.56 -3.65
CA ILE A 84 -13.37 9.74 -5.11
C ILE A 84 -13.85 8.46 -5.80
N LYS A 85 -14.56 8.57 -6.93
CA LYS A 85 -14.93 7.39 -7.71
C LYS A 85 -13.72 6.80 -8.41
N PHE A 86 -13.67 5.48 -8.57
CA PHE A 86 -12.55 4.81 -9.25
C PHE A 86 -12.31 5.35 -10.65
N LYS A 87 -13.37 5.61 -11.41
CA LYS A 87 -13.27 6.20 -12.74
C LYS A 87 -12.61 7.60 -12.71
N GLU A 88 -12.95 8.41 -11.73
CA GLU A 88 -12.37 9.74 -11.55
C GLU A 88 -10.89 9.63 -11.15
N LEU A 89 -10.54 8.66 -10.30
CA LEU A 89 -9.14 8.37 -9.98
C LEU A 89 -8.33 8.02 -11.23
N LEU A 90 -8.85 7.12 -12.08
CA LEU A 90 -8.18 6.77 -13.34
C LEU A 90 -8.02 7.96 -14.28
N GLU A 91 -9.01 8.84 -14.32
CA GLU A 91 -8.95 10.09 -15.11
C GLU A 91 -7.84 11.01 -14.59
N GLU A 92 -7.75 11.23 -13.27
CA GLU A 92 -6.66 11.98 -12.65
C GLU A 92 -5.28 11.35 -12.93
N LEU A 93 -5.17 10.02 -12.81
CA LEU A 93 -3.92 9.32 -13.13
C LEU A 93 -3.52 9.42 -14.59
N SER A 94 -4.47 9.53 -15.50
CA SER A 94 -4.21 9.70 -16.95
C SER A 94 -3.48 11.01 -17.27
N TYR A 95 -3.58 12.03 -16.43
CA TYR A 95 -2.85 13.28 -16.56
C TYR A 95 -1.40 13.21 -16.07
N LEU A 96 -1.02 12.14 -15.34
CA LEU A 96 0.36 11.95 -14.94
C LEU A 96 1.22 11.66 -16.17
N ARG A 97 2.33 12.39 -16.31
CA ARG A 97 3.28 12.21 -17.42
C ARG A 97 4.29 11.08 -17.15
N SER A 98 4.32 10.57 -15.93
CA SER A 98 5.20 9.50 -15.48
C SER A 98 4.44 8.19 -15.30
N PRO A 99 5.10 7.03 -15.45
CA PRO A 99 4.52 5.75 -15.07
C PRO A 99 4.03 5.73 -13.64
N TYR A 100 2.98 4.97 -13.40
CA TYR A 100 2.46 4.67 -12.08
C TYR A 100 2.15 3.17 -11.98
N PHE A 101 2.13 2.69 -10.75
CA PHE A 101 1.72 1.34 -10.39
C PHE A 101 0.55 1.43 -9.40
N THR A 102 -0.48 0.64 -9.62
CA THR A 102 -1.68 0.62 -8.77
C THR A 102 -1.96 -0.77 -8.24
N PHE A 103 -2.44 -0.86 -7.01
CA PHE A 103 -2.95 -2.10 -6.49
C PHE A 103 -4.14 -1.88 -5.54
N VAL A 104 -5.06 -2.85 -5.52
CA VAL A 104 -6.16 -2.82 -4.57
C VAL A 104 -5.69 -3.36 -3.22
N ALA A 105 -5.88 -2.56 -2.17
CA ALA A 105 -5.54 -2.93 -0.80
C ALA A 105 -6.69 -3.72 -0.16
N HIS A 106 -6.36 -4.79 0.56
CA HIS A 106 -7.24 -5.63 1.38
C HIS A 106 -8.69 -5.88 0.88
N PRO A 107 -8.94 -6.14 -0.43
CA PRO A 107 -10.29 -6.14 -1.03
C PRO A 107 -11.24 -7.18 -0.42
N PHE A 108 -10.72 -8.26 0.13
CA PHE A 108 -11.51 -9.33 0.76
C PHE A 108 -11.34 -9.40 2.27
N ARG A 109 -10.98 -8.29 2.93
CA ARG A 109 -10.73 -8.24 4.36
C ARG A 109 -11.93 -8.72 5.19
N TYR A 110 -13.13 -8.39 4.80
CA TYR A 110 -14.36 -8.65 5.57
C TYR A 110 -15.27 -9.72 4.96
N HIS A 111 -15.24 -9.91 3.66
CA HIS A 111 -16.09 -10.85 2.91
C HIS A 111 -15.39 -11.33 1.64
N SER A 112 -15.90 -12.41 1.06
CA SER A 112 -15.40 -12.98 -0.19
C SER A 112 -16.24 -12.61 -1.43
N ALA A 113 -17.23 -11.72 -1.25
CA ALA A 113 -18.08 -11.29 -2.34
C ALA A 113 -17.30 -10.45 -3.36
N ARG A 114 -17.65 -10.57 -4.62
CA ARG A 114 -17.06 -9.85 -5.75
C ARG A 114 -18.17 -9.11 -6.51
N PRO A 115 -18.64 -7.97 -5.96
CA PRO A 115 -19.61 -7.13 -6.67
C PRO A 115 -18.96 -6.51 -7.93
N SER A 116 -19.78 -6.02 -8.85
CA SER A 116 -19.35 -5.46 -10.14
C SER A 116 -18.34 -4.33 -9.98
N GLU A 117 -18.46 -3.55 -8.93
CA GLU A 117 -17.55 -2.45 -8.59
C GLU A 117 -16.13 -2.96 -8.28
N LEU A 118 -16.03 -4.05 -7.50
CA LEU A 118 -14.73 -4.67 -7.22
C LEU A 118 -14.15 -5.31 -8.48
N GLU A 119 -14.95 -5.99 -9.28
CA GLU A 119 -14.50 -6.60 -10.54
C GLU A 119 -13.99 -5.54 -11.53
N MET A 120 -14.66 -4.38 -11.60
CA MET A 120 -14.19 -3.25 -12.39
C MET A 120 -12.82 -2.76 -11.90
N ILE A 121 -12.60 -2.64 -10.58
CA ILE A 121 -11.31 -2.23 -10.02
C ILE A 121 -10.24 -3.27 -10.34
N LEU A 122 -10.49 -4.55 -10.04
CA LEU A 122 -9.54 -5.65 -10.29
C LEU A 122 -9.10 -5.75 -11.75
N SER A 123 -9.99 -5.41 -12.70
CA SER A 123 -9.67 -5.46 -14.12
C SER A 123 -8.77 -4.32 -14.62
N GLN A 124 -8.47 -3.32 -13.79
CA GLN A 124 -7.76 -2.11 -14.21
C GLN A 124 -6.58 -1.71 -13.31
N VAL A 125 -6.35 -2.45 -12.21
CA VAL A 125 -5.17 -2.27 -11.37
C VAL A 125 -4.07 -3.27 -11.73
N ASP A 126 -2.82 -2.96 -11.36
CA ASP A 126 -1.66 -3.79 -11.68
C ASP A 126 -1.46 -4.91 -10.65
N GLY A 127 -1.89 -4.71 -9.41
CA GLY A 127 -1.63 -5.65 -8.32
C GLY A 127 -2.78 -5.79 -7.33
N ILE A 128 -2.61 -6.75 -6.43
CA ILE A 128 -3.54 -7.05 -5.34
C ILE A 128 -2.79 -7.35 -4.05
N GLU A 129 -3.22 -6.75 -2.95
CA GLU A 129 -2.71 -7.15 -1.64
C GLU A 129 -3.32 -8.49 -1.23
N LEU A 130 -2.48 -9.52 -1.14
CA LEU A 130 -2.91 -10.87 -0.74
C LEU A 130 -2.93 -11.05 0.77
N ASN A 131 -2.08 -10.35 1.50
CA ASN A 131 -2.02 -10.43 2.96
C ASN A 131 -1.41 -9.17 3.56
N SER A 132 -1.91 -8.79 4.73
CA SER A 132 -1.34 -7.72 5.56
C SER A 132 -1.65 -7.94 7.03
N VAL A 133 -0.94 -7.22 7.90
CA VAL A 133 -1.22 -7.28 9.36
C VAL A 133 -2.65 -6.87 9.65
N ASN A 134 -3.19 -5.92 8.90
CA ASN A 134 -4.54 -5.41 9.09
C ASN A 134 -5.61 -6.43 8.66
N ILE A 135 -5.37 -7.17 7.57
CA ILE A 135 -6.22 -8.30 7.16
C ILE A 135 -6.26 -9.35 8.28
N LEU A 136 -5.09 -9.76 8.77
CA LEU A 136 -4.97 -10.79 9.81
C LEU A 136 -5.58 -10.34 11.14
N ARG A 137 -5.38 -9.08 11.51
CA ARG A 137 -5.93 -8.49 12.74
C ARG A 137 -7.46 -8.46 12.74
N GLY A 138 -8.07 -8.09 11.61
CA GLY A 138 -9.52 -8.05 11.47
C GLY A 138 -10.21 -9.41 11.65
N GLN A 139 -9.46 -10.50 11.53
CA GLN A 139 -9.97 -11.88 11.61
C GLN A 139 -9.50 -12.67 12.85
N ALA A 140 -8.67 -12.08 13.72
CA ALA A 140 -7.99 -12.80 14.81
C ALA A 140 -8.94 -13.60 15.74
N HIS A 141 -10.20 -13.17 15.86
CA HIS A 141 -11.22 -13.86 16.66
C HIS A 141 -11.96 -14.97 15.89
N LYS A 142 -11.77 -15.10 14.59
CA LYS A 142 -12.56 -15.96 13.72
C LYS A 142 -11.82 -17.20 13.24
N LYS A 143 -10.51 -17.32 13.46
CA LYS A 143 -9.68 -18.37 12.88
C LYS A 143 -8.62 -18.92 13.85
N LYS A 144 -8.34 -20.23 13.75
CA LYS A 144 -7.26 -20.88 14.51
C LYS A 144 -5.89 -20.52 13.94
N ASP A 145 -5.76 -20.50 12.63
CA ASP A 145 -4.55 -20.05 11.95
C ASP A 145 -4.60 -18.52 11.77
N LYS A 146 -3.73 -17.82 12.48
CA LYS A 146 -3.68 -16.37 12.50
C LYS A 146 -2.80 -15.77 11.39
N PHE A 147 -2.14 -16.61 10.58
CA PHE A 147 -1.20 -16.19 9.56
C PHE A 147 -1.76 -16.21 8.14
N LEU A 148 -2.96 -16.78 7.94
CA LEU A 148 -3.61 -16.83 6.64
C LEU A 148 -4.90 -16.00 6.65
N PRO A 149 -5.19 -15.21 5.60
CA PRO A 149 -6.46 -14.52 5.43
C PRO A 149 -7.65 -15.49 5.43
N LEU A 150 -8.77 -15.10 6.05
CA LEU A 150 -10.00 -15.90 6.04
C LEU A 150 -10.48 -16.19 4.62
N ASN A 151 -10.38 -15.21 3.76
CA ASN A 151 -10.84 -15.25 2.38
C ASN A 151 -9.71 -15.59 1.39
N THR A 152 -8.68 -16.35 1.83
CA THR A 152 -7.50 -16.72 1.02
C THR A 152 -7.88 -17.18 -0.40
N ARG A 153 -8.93 -18.01 -0.53
CA ARG A 153 -9.37 -18.48 -1.84
C ARG A 153 -9.83 -17.34 -2.76
N ALA A 154 -10.58 -16.37 -2.22
CA ALA A 154 -11.05 -15.22 -3.01
C ALA A 154 -9.87 -14.35 -3.49
N TYR A 155 -8.87 -14.13 -2.62
CA TYR A 155 -7.64 -13.42 -2.98
C TYR A 155 -6.88 -14.11 -4.11
N LEU A 156 -6.63 -15.42 -3.99
CA LEU A 156 -5.88 -16.19 -4.99
C LEU A 156 -6.65 -16.28 -6.32
N GLN A 157 -7.96 -16.51 -6.27
CA GLN A 157 -8.79 -16.55 -7.48
C GLN A 157 -8.77 -15.19 -8.22
N ALA A 158 -8.91 -14.07 -7.51
CA ALA A 158 -8.85 -12.75 -8.14
C ALA A 158 -7.45 -12.48 -8.71
N GLN A 159 -6.40 -12.81 -7.99
CA GLN A 159 -5.01 -12.64 -8.44
C GLN A 159 -4.76 -13.42 -9.75
N GLU A 160 -5.17 -14.70 -9.81
CA GLU A 160 -4.98 -15.55 -10.97
C GLU A 160 -5.84 -15.09 -12.17
N GLU A 161 -7.13 -14.80 -11.93
CA GLU A 161 -8.10 -14.44 -12.98
C GLU A 161 -7.73 -13.15 -13.71
N TYR A 162 -7.26 -12.14 -12.97
CA TYR A 162 -6.89 -10.83 -13.54
C TYR A 162 -5.39 -10.70 -13.82
N GLY A 163 -4.57 -11.72 -13.51
CA GLY A 163 -3.12 -11.70 -13.72
C GLY A 163 -2.40 -10.66 -12.86
N LEU A 164 -2.92 -10.38 -11.65
CA LEU A 164 -2.43 -9.31 -10.79
C LEU A 164 -1.12 -9.67 -10.10
N ILE A 165 -0.27 -8.68 -9.89
CA ILE A 165 0.96 -8.82 -9.10
C ILE A 165 0.58 -9.03 -7.62
N PRO A 166 1.00 -10.15 -6.99
CA PRO A 166 0.71 -10.40 -5.59
C PRO A 166 1.59 -9.56 -4.67
N LEU A 167 0.98 -8.89 -3.70
CA LEU A 167 1.68 -8.05 -2.73
C LEU A 167 1.40 -8.51 -1.30
N PHE A 168 2.42 -8.43 -0.46
CA PHE A 168 2.38 -8.77 0.96
C PHE A 168 2.89 -7.58 1.76
N ASN A 169 1.99 -6.84 2.40
CA ASN A 169 2.32 -5.57 3.02
C ASN A 169 2.19 -5.65 4.55
N SER A 170 2.89 -4.77 5.25
CA SER A 170 2.69 -4.64 6.69
C SER A 170 1.38 -3.92 7.02
N ASP A 171 0.97 -2.99 6.18
CA ASP A 171 -0.14 -2.05 6.45
C ASP A 171 -0.03 -1.49 7.88
N ALA A 172 1.18 -0.97 8.16
CA ALA A 172 1.59 -0.63 9.52
C ALA A 172 0.94 0.68 9.97
N HIS A 173 0.29 0.63 11.14
CA HIS A 173 -0.31 1.75 11.83
C HIS A 173 0.28 1.94 13.25
N ALA A 174 1.14 1.01 13.67
CA ALA A 174 1.76 1.01 14.99
C ALA A 174 3.08 0.23 14.96
N ASP A 175 3.93 0.42 15.97
CA ASP A 175 5.26 -0.15 16.08
C ASP A 175 5.32 -1.66 15.79
N TYR A 176 4.40 -2.44 16.37
CA TYR A 176 4.42 -3.90 16.27
C TYR A 176 4.19 -4.41 14.83
N SER A 177 3.55 -3.62 13.97
CA SER A 177 3.20 -4.03 12.61
C SER A 177 4.24 -3.66 11.54
N VAL A 178 5.19 -2.78 11.84
CA VAL A 178 6.26 -2.42 10.90
C VAL A 178 7.08 -3.65 10.53
N GLY A 179 7.13 -4.01 9.25
CA GLY A 179 7.90 -5.16 8.75
C GLY A 179 7.45 -6.53 9.26
N ALA A 180 6.27 -6.65 9.87
CA ALA A 180 5.73 -7.95 10.31
C ALA A 180 5.35 -8.84 9.12
N ILE A 181 5.03 -8.24 8.00
CA ILE A 181 4.86 -8.85 6.68
C ILE A 181 5.58 -7.93 5.68
N ALA A 182 6.35 -8.50 4.76
CA ALA A 182 7.12 -7.77 3.75
C ALA A 182 7.23 -8.57 2.45
N ASN A 183 7.43 -7.88 1.35
CA ASN A 183 7.78 -8.48 0.07
C ASN A 183 9.30 -8.73 0.04
N PHE A 184 9.70 -9.88 -0.43
CA PHE A 184 11.07 -10.14 -0.82
C PHE A 184 11.17 -10.02 -2.34
N VAL A 185 12.08 -9.18 -2.81
CA VAL A 185 12.33 -8.98 -4.24
C VAL A 185 13.81 -9.18 -4.55
N ASP A 186 14.09 -9.97 -5.59
CA ASP A 186 15.45 -10.24 -6.04
C ASP A 186 15.87 -9.18 -7.07
N TRP A 187 16.16 -8.00 -6.59
CA TRP A 187 16.68 -6.92 -7.41
C TRP A 187 18.20 -6.79 -7.23
N SER A 188 18.91 -6.62 -8.33
CA SER A 188 20.35 -6.33 -8.29
C SER A 188 20.68 -5.00 -7.60
N ALA A 189 19.74 -4.06 -7.60
CA ALA A 189 19.78 -2.80 -6.84
C ALA A 189 18.38 -2.31 -6.57
N LEU A 190 18.15 -1.72 -5.39
CA LEU A 190 16.88 -1.08 -5.06
C LEU A 190 16.61 0.11 -5.99
N PRO A 191 15.35 0.34 -6.40
CA PRO A 191 14.94 1.55 -7.12
C PRO A 191 15.44 2.82 -6.43
N LYS A 192 15.83 3.82 -7.22
CA LYS A 192 16.36 5.08 -6.67
C LYS A 192 15.25 5.99 -6.15
N ASP A 193 14.08 5.90 -6.76
CA ASP A 193 12.91 6.74 -6.52
C ASP A 193 11.61 6.00 -6.86
N GLU A 194 10.49 6.66 -6.63
CA GLU A 194 9.16 6.12 -6.87
C GLU A 194 8.90 5.85 -8.36
N LEU A 195 9.52 6.61 -9.26
CA LEU A 195 9.39 6.39 -10.70
C LEU A 195 9.99 5.06 -11.15
N GLN A 196 11.12 4.67 -10.55
CA GLN A 196 11.73 3.37 -10.82
C GLN A 196 10.98 2.24 -10.10
N LEU A 197 10.42 2.52 -8.93
CA LEU A 197 9.61 1.54 -8.18
C LEU A 197 8.30 1.21 -8.91
N ALA A 198 7.72 2.16 -9.63
CA ALA A 198 6.46 2.00 -10.38
C ALA A 198 6.61 1.29 -11.74
N LYS A 199 7.83 0.99 -12.18
CA LYS A 199 8.13 0.26 -13.43
C LYS A 199 8.32 -1.23 -13.20
#